data_aea17cecbfb21bce9d8e9bc88afdab61
#
_entry.id   aea17cecbfb21bce9d8e9bc88afdab61
#
_cell.length_a   1.000
_cell.length_b   1.000
_cell.length_c   1.000
_cell.angle_alpha   90.00
_cell.angle_beta   90.00
_cell.angle_gamma   90.00
#
_symmetry.space_group_name_H-M   'P 1'
#
loop_
_entity.id
_entity.type
_entity.pdbx_description
1 polymer ?
#
loop_
_entity_poly.entity_id
_entity_poly.type
_entity_poly.pdbx_seq_one_letter_code
_entity_poly.pdbx_strand_id
1 'polypeptide(L)'
;MATTVDQVTQRRRGTGLIAHDSALSAGGYTLIAPQTADGHVYLIDIRGQVAHEWKLPVRAGRHAVILPNGNLGYNGNHRDSPDLYAPWSMWHGGDFYEVRPGGEVVWRYEDPTHHHDAQWLPNGHLLYAACAPVPLGFAERVPGGTSLGADEVMYGDVIREVDRTGRLVWEWKAWEHLEPEDFPIHPGFGRYHWPLVNGLGLVADGTVLMSLRTTSGIIGVDKASGRVKLHIPPSVVSHQHAPVPLANGHVLTFDNGNFRQGSHVAFSRVLEIDPVSHEIAWSYQDEMVNAFYTAFMGSAQRLWNGNTHITESATGRLFEVTPQGEVVWEFILPWFGEYPDAAARRTGPGRLNTVFQTWRYQAEQLPWLSR
;
A
#
# COMPACT_ATOMS: atom_id res chain seq x y z
N MET A 1 39.32 8.77 16.14
CA MET A 1 38.10 9.56 15.80
C MET A 1 36.92 8.73 16.32
N ALA A 2 36.07 9.28 17.14
CA ALA A 2 34.85 8.58 17.55
C ALA A 2 33.97 8.46 16.31
N THR A 3 33.64 7.26 15.89
CA THR A 3 32.67 7.00 14.83
C THR A 3 31.29 7.41 15.36
N THR A 4 30.67 8.37 14.72
CA THR A 4 29.31 8.80 15.06
C THR A 4 28.36 7.63 14.80
N VAL A 5 27.61 7.23 15.83
CA VAL A 5 26.56 6.21 15.68
C VAL A 5 25.41 6.80 14.86
N ASP A 6 25.03 6.13 13.80
CA ASP A 6 23.86 6.50 13.02
C ASP A 6 22.58 6.32 13.87
N GLN A 7 21.86 7.41 14.10
CA GLN A 7 20.64 7.45 14.93
C GLN A 7 19.35 7.41 14.08
N VAL A 8 19.46 7.48 12.74
CA VAL A 8 18.28 7.55 11.86
C VAL A 8 17.76 6.20 11.40
N THR A 9 18.54 5.13 11.54
CA THR A 9 18.09 3.78 11.20
C THR A 9 17.43 3.09 12.38
N GLN A 10 16.31 2.44 12.14
CA GLN A 10 15.70 1.57 13.14
C GLN A 10 16.66 0.41 13.45
N ARG A 11 16.74 0.00 14.72
CA ARG A 11 17.64 -1.06 15.18
C ARG A 11 19.13 -0.79 14.94
N ARG A 12 19.48 0.46 14.61
CA ARG A 12 20.89 0.88 14.37
C ARG A 12 21.59 0.07 13.29
N ARG A 13 20.88 -0.37 12.27
CA ARG A 13 21.47 -0.97 11.06
C ARG A 13 21.94 0.15 10.13
N GLY A 14 22.92 -0.17 9.27
CA GLY A 14 23.27 0.69 8.16
C GLY A 14 22.13 0.86 7.16
N THR A 15 22.32 1.72 6.15
CA THR A 15 21.42 1.88 5.02
C THR A 15 22.03 1.35 3.74
N GLY A 16 21.24 1.20 2.69
CA GLY A 16 21.65 0.59 1.43
C GLY A 16 21.53 -0.94 1.50
N LEU A 17 22.32 -1.62 0.69
CA LEU A 17 22.33 -3.09 0.64
C LEU A 17 22.92 -3.67 1.92
N ILE A 18 22.14 -4.44 2.63
CA ILE A 18 22.52 -5.09 3.90
C ILE A 18 22.94 -6.54 3.66
N ALA A 19 22.22 -7.26 2.81
CA ALA A 19 22.47 -8.65 2.48
C ALA A 19 22.10 -8.97 1.03
N HIS A 20 22.85 -9.86 0.39
CA HIS A 20 22.55 -10.34 -0.95
C HIS A 20 23.18 -11.72 -1.19
N ASP A 21 22.35 -12.73 -1.33
CA ASP A 21 22.73 -14.03 -1.89
C ASP A 21 22.37 -14.04 -3.38
N SER A 22 23.40 -13.95 -4.23
CA SER A 22 23.22 -13.89 -5.69
C SER A 22 22.78 -15.21 -6.33
N ALA A 23 22.87 -16.32 -5.63
CA ALA A 23 22.43 -17.62 -6.12
C ALA A 23 20.94 -17.86 -5.88
N LEU A 24 20.38 -17.26 -4.84
CA LEU A 24 19.00 -17.49 -4.40
C LEU A 24 18.06 -16.32 -4.71
N SER A 25 18.58 -15.09 -4.83
CA SER A 25 17.75 -13.92 -5.11
C SER A 25 17.24 -13.87 -6.56
N ALA A 26 16.08 -13.26 -6.77
CA ALA A 26 15.44 -13.18 -8.09
C ALA A 26 16.13 -12.21 -9.07
N GLY A 27 17.00 -11.34 -8.58
CA GLY A 27 17.58 -10.27 -9.39
C GLY A 27 16.55 -9.16 -9.71
N GLY A 28 16.81 -8.43 -10.82
CA GLY A 28 15.92 -7.36 -11.30
C GLY A 28 16.13 -6.02 -10.66
N TYR A 29 15.11 -5.16 -10.76
CA TYR A 29 15.14 -3.76 -10.32
C TYR A 29 13.96 -3.48 -9.39
N THR A 30 14.18 -2.71 -8.33
CA THR A 30 13.12 -2.34 -7.38
C THR A 30 12.76 -0.88 -7.54
N LEU A 31 11.47 -0.59 -7.77
CA LEU A 31 10.92 0.75 -7.85
C LEU A 31 10.51 1.23 -6.46
N ILE A 32 10.94 2.44 -6.10
CA ILE A 32 10.80 3.01 -4.76
C ILE A 32 10.34 4.46 -4.87
N ALA A 33 9.21 4.80 -4.27
CA ALA A 33 8.69 6.16 -4.17
C ALA A 33 8.59 6.56 -2.69
N PRO A 34 9.69 7.04 -2.06
CA PRO A 34 9.66 7.41 -0.65
C PRO A 34 8.73 8.60 -0.42
N GLN A 35 7.92 8.55 0.64
CA GLN A 35 6.90 9.57 0.89
C GLN A 35 7.48 10.92 1.31
N THR A 36 8.71 10.94 1.80
CA THR A 36 9.42 12.13 2.29
C THR A 36 10.53 12.63 1.36
N ALA A 37 10.67 12.04 0.16
CA ALA A 37 11.73 12.37 -0.79
C ALA A 37 11.36 13.46 -1.80
N ASP A 38 10.40 14.32 -1.50
CA ASP A 38 10.00 15.50 -2.31
C ASP A 38 9.78 15.16 -3.81
N GLY A 39 9.07 14.07 -4.09
CA GLY A 39 8.73 13.65 -5.46
C GLY A 39 9.83 12.90 -6.21
N HIS A 40 10.94 12.57 -5.58
CA HIS A 40 11.91 11.65 -6.15
C HIS A 40 11.37 10.22 -6.13
N VAL A 41 11.52 9.52 -7.25
CA VAL A 41 11.23 8.11 -7.42
C VAL A 41 12.48 7.42 -7.94
N TYR A 42 12.90 6.36 -7.29
CA TYR A 42 14.14 5.66 -7.59
C TYR A 42 13.86 4.27 -8.14
N LEU A 43 14.63 3.87 -9.13
CA LEU A 43 14.74 2.48 -9.58
C LEU A 43 16.14 2.00 -9.22
N ILE A 44 16.25 1.06 -8.30
CA ILE A 44 17.54 0.49 -7.89
C ILE A 44 17.74 -0.88 -8.50
N ASP A 45 19.00 -1.22 -8.80
CA ASP A 45 19.40 -2.58 -9.17
C ASP A 45 19.48 -3.50 -7.94
N ILE A 46 19.78 -4.77 -8.16
CA ILE A 46 19.88 -5.77 -7.08
C ILE A 46 21.04 -5.47 -6.11
N ARG A 47 22.02 -4.66 -6.52
CA ARG A 47 23.15 -4.21 -5.68
C ARG A 47 22.81 -2.95 -4.89
N GLY A 48 21.57 -2.44 -5.02
CA GLY A 48 21.13 -1.21 -4.36
C GLY A 48 21.64 0.08 -5.00
N GLN A 49 22.21 0.01 -6.22
CA GLN A 49 22.64 1.19 -6.95
C GLN A 49 21.45 1.80 -7.70
N VAL A 50 21.33 3.13 -7.70
CA VAL A 50 20.30 3.83 -8.46
C VAL A 50 20.58 3.66 -9.95
N ALA A 51 19.72 2.89 -10.62
CA ALA A 51 19.79 2.65 -12.06
C ALA A 51 19.03 3.72 -12.83
N HIS A 52 17.99 4.31 -12.24
CA HIS A 52 17.22 5.40 -12.81
C HIS A 52 16.50 6.22 -11.72
N GLU A 53 16.21 7.49 -12.04
CA GLU A 53 15.52 8.40 -11.13
C GLU A 53 14.54 9.29 -11.90
N TRP A 54 13.35 9.50 -11.30
CA TRP A 54 12.41 10.54 -11.72
C TRP A 54 12.27 11.59 -10.63
N LYS A 55 12.01 12.84 -11.06
CA LYS A 55 11.61 13.93 -10.18
C LYS A 55 10.24 14.41 -10.57
N LEU A 56 9.26 14.17 -9.74
CA LEU A 56 7.85 14.55 -9.93
C LEU A 56 7.57 15.89 -9.22
N PRO A 57 6.54 16.64 -9.65
CA PRO A 57 6.24 17.98 -9.13
C PRO A 57 5.69 17.97 -7.69
N VAL A 58 5.23 16.82 -7.21
CA VAL A 58 4.67 16.62 -5.86
C VAL A 58 5.30 15.38 -5.23
N ARG A 59 5.38 15.33 -3.89
CA ARG A 59 5.82 14.14 -3.18
C ARG A 59 4.92 12.94 -3.46
N ALA A 60 5.43 11.73 -3.24
CA ALA A 60 4.58 10.54 -3.26
C ALA A 60 3.46 10.69 -2.21
N GLY A 61 2.23 10.69 -2.67
CA GLY A 61 1.06 10.52 -1.82
C GLY A 61 0.99 9.07 -1.38
N ARG A 62 1.25 8.17 -2.33
CA ARG A 62 1.27 6.73 -2.08
C ARG A 62 2.43 6.07 -2.80
N HIS A 63 2.19 5.37 -3.90
CA HIS A 63 3.20 4.54 -4.56
C HIS A 63 3.38 4.89 -6.04
N ALA A 64 4.31 4.18 -6.66
CA ALA A 64 4.55 4.22 -8.10
C ALA A 64 4.61 2.79 -8.65
N VAL A 65 4.30 2.64 -9.94
CA VAL A 65 4.38 1.37 -10.67
C VAL A 65 4.98 1.61 -12.06
N ILE A 66 5.65 0.60 -12.62
CA ILE A 66 5.99 0.62 -14.05
C ILE A 66 4.81 0.02 -14.82
N LEU A 67 4.31 0.77 -15.76
CA LEU A 67 3.19 0.36 -16.61
C LEU A 67 3.66 -0.58 -17.73
N PRO A 68 2.77 -1.37 -18.35
CA PRO A 68 3.14 -2.28 -19.44
C PRO A 68 3.83 -1.59 -20.64
N ASN A 69 3.59 -0.31 -20.85
CA ASN A 69 4.23 0.50 -21.90
C ASN A 69 5.62 1.04 -21.48
N GLY A 70 6.10 0.70 -20.28
CA GLY A 70 7.38 1.14 -19.73
C GLY A 70 7.36 2.53 -19.07
N ASN A 71 6.23 3.22 -19.04
CA ASN A 71 6.09 4.50 -18.35
C ASN A 71 5.94 4.27 -16.83
N LEU A 72 6.22 5.30 -16.06
CA LEU A 72 5.94 5.38 -14.63
C LEU A 72 4.48 5.79 -14.43
N GLY A 73 3.68 4.98 -13.74
CA GLY A 73 2.44 5.39 -13.11
C GLY A 73 2.73 5.88 -11.69
N TYR A 74 2.36 7.11 -11.36
CA TYR A 74 2.68 7.74 -10.08
C TYR A 74 1.43 8.25 -9.38
N ASN A 75 1.31 7.93 -8.10
CA ASN A 75 0.27 8.41 -7.21
C ASN A 75 0.87 9.47 -6.27
N GLY A 76 0.78 10.73 -6.69
CA GLY A 76 1.29 11.89 -5.99
C GLY A 76 0.30 12.45 -4.96
N ASN A 77 0.83 13.25 -4.04
CA ASN A 77 0.05 13.95 -3.04
C ASN A 77 -0.64 15.19 -3.66
N HIS A 78 -1.97 15.28 -3.53
CA HIS A 78 -2.73 16.41 -4.05
C HIS A 78 -2.60 17.61 -3.11
N ARG A 79 -2.08 18.75 -3.63
CA ARG A 79 -1.76 19.93 -2.80
C ARG A 79 -2.97 20.60 -2.18
N ASP A 80 -4.10 20.58 -2.91
CA ASP A 80 -5.36 21.22 -2.51
C ASP A 80 -6.34 20.20 -1.92
N SER A 81 -5.86 19.05 -1.44
CA SER A 81 -6.70 18.08 -0.75
C SER A 81 -7.27 18.69 0.53
N PRO A 82 -8.57 18.58 0.78
CA PRO A 82 -9.18 19.09 2.00
C PRO A 82 -8.64 18.35 3.24
N ASP A 83 -8.63 19.00 4.41
CA ASP A 83 -8.30 18.37 5.69
C ASP A 83 -9.57 17.74 6.28
N LEU A 84 -9.86 16.50 5.90
CA LEU A 84 -11.14 15.85 6.21
C LEU A 84 -11.21 15.35 7.67
N TYR A 85 -10.11 14.81 8.20
CA TYR A 85 -9.98 14.30 9.57
C TYR A 85 -8.49 14.11 9.93
N ALA A 86 -8.18 13.99 11.22
CA ALA A 86 -6.81 14.08 11.74
C ALA A 86 -5.71 13.29 10.98
N PRO A 87 -5.88 12.00 10.58
CA PRO A 87 -4.87 11.28 9.82
C PRO A 87 -4.87 11.56 8.29
N TRP A 88 -5.83 12.31 7.77
CA TRP A 88 -6.01 12.51 6.32
C TRP A 88 -4.76 13.02 5.62
N SER A 89 -4.08 13.97 6.23
CA SER A 89 -2.84 14.55 5.68
C SER A 89 -1.74 13.53 5.39
N MET A 90 -1.79 12.38 6.07
CA MET A 90 -0.87 11.26 5.84
C MET A 90 -1.37 10.28 4.77
N TRP A 91 -2.69 10.23 4.54
CA TRP A 91 -3.32 9.15 3.77
C TRP A 91 -3.75 9.53 2.37
N HIS A 92 -3.90 10.84 2.11
CA HIS A 92 -4.34 11.28 0.80
C HIS A 92 -3.22 11.22 -0.25
N GLY A 93 -3.62 10.95 -1.46
CA GLY A 93 -2.86 11.12 -2.69
C GLY A 93 -3.67 12.00 -3.63
N GLY A 94 -3.94 11.52 -4.85
CA GLY A 94 -4.93 12.08 -5.74
C GLY A 94 -4.43 13.03 -6.81
N ASP A 95 -3.12 13.16 -6.97
CA ASP A 95 -2.49 13.78 -8.14
C ASP A 95 -1.76 12.67 -8.91
N PHE A 96 -2.43 12.11 -9.92
CA PHE A 96 -1.96 10.96 -10.67
C PHE A 96 -1.23 11.38 -11.94
N TYR A 97 -0.10 10.77 -12.20
CA TYR A 97 0.73 11.02 -13.37
C TYR A 97 1.09 9.74 -14.09
N GLU A 98 1.06 9.77 -15.41
CA GLU A 98 1.82 8.85 -16.25
C GLU A 98 3.01 9.61 -16.84
N VAL A 99 4.22 9.10 -16.63
CA VAL A 99 5.47 9.79 -16.94
C VAL A 99 6.37 8.86 -17.75
N ARG A 100 6.92 9.37 -18.87
CA ARG A 100 7.93 8.62 -19.63
C ARG A 100 9.22 8.44 -18.82
N PRO A 101 10.06 7.47 -19.19
CA PRO A 101 11.37 7.31 -18.54
C PRO A 101 12.19 8.60 -18.53
N GLY A 102 12.10 9.42 -19.58
CA GLY A 102 12.78 10.72 -19.67
C GLY A 102 12.18 11.86 -18.82
N GLY A 103 11.14 11.60 -18.02
CA GLY A 103 10.52 12.60 -17.13
C GLY A 103 9.37 13.39 -17.74
N GLU A 104 9.00 13.15 -19.01
CA GLU A 104 7.87 13.82 -19.66
C GLU A 104 6.53 13.26 -19.13
N VAL A 105 5.67 14.14 -18.60
CA VAL A 105 4.29 13.81 -18.20
C VAL A 105 3.43 13.67 -19.45
N VAL A 106 2.84 12.48 -19.65
CA VAL A 106 1.99 12.18 -20.81
C VAL A 106 0.52 12.07 -20.48
N TRP A 107 0.19 11.96 -19.18
CA TRP A 107 -1.18 11.99 -18.68
C TRP A 107 -1.20 12.44 -17.23
N ARG A 108 -2.26 13.16 -16.85
CA ARG A 108 -2.53 13.59 -15.47
C ARG A 108 -4.02 13.51 -15.18
N TYR A 109 -4.33 13.11 -13.95
CA TYR A 109 -5.69 13.13 -13.42
C TYR A 109 -5.66 13.52 -11.94
N GLU A 110 -6.66 14.25 -11.48
CA GLU A 110 -6.74 14.76 -10.12
C GLU A 110 -8.07 14.38 -9.46
N ASP A 111 -7.99 13.85 -8.23
CA ASP A 111 -9.14 13.71 -7.33
C ASP A 111 -8.67 13.99 -5.88
N PRO A 112 -9.01 15.15 -5.30
CA PRO A 112 -8.59 15.53 -3.96
C PRO A 112 -9.19 14.66 -2.84
N THR A 113 -10.20 13.82 -3.16
CA THR A 113 -10.82 12.89 -2.21
C THR A 113 -10.17 11.49 -2.22
N HIS A 114 -9.15 11.28 -3.06
CA HIS A 114 -8.42 10.02 -3.12
C HIS A 114 -7.60 9.78 -1.86
N HIS A 115 -7.57 8.54 -1.43
CA HIS A 115 -6.68 8.04 -0.37
C HIS A 115 -6.14 6.65 -0.71
N HIS A 116 -5.02 6.31 -0.09
CA HIS A 116 -4.37 5.01 -0.07
C HIS A 116 -4.02 4.48 -1.46
N ASP A 117 -4.85 3.67 -2.13
CA ASP A 117 -4.41 2.85 -3.25
C ASP A 117 -5.08 3.17 -4.58
N ALA A 118 -4.35 2.90 -5.66
CA ALA A 118 -4.85 3.01 -7.02
C ALA A 118 -4.21 1.94 -7.91
N GLN A 119 -4.98 1.43 -8.86
CA GLN A 119 -4.58 0.41 -9.82
C GLN A 119 -4.68 0.95 -11.24
N TRP A 120 -3.58 0.90 -11.97
CA TRP A 120 -3.54 1.17 -13.40
C TRP A 120 -3.99 -0.07 -14.17
N LEU A 121 -5.12 0.03 -14.85
CA LEU A 121 -5.74 -1.12 -15.50
C LEU A 121 -5.16 -1.38 -16.89
N PRO A 122 -5.22 -2.63 -17.39
CA PRO A 122 -4.69 -2.97 -18.74
C PRO A 122 -5.35 -2.19 -19.87
N ASN A 123 -6.59 -1.73 -19.70
CA ASN A 123 -7.32 -0.89 -20.67
C ASN A 123 -6.90 0.60 -20.64
N GLY A 124 -5.92 0.94 -19.80
CA GLY A 124 -5.43 2.30 -19.58
C GLY A 124 -6.25 3.14 -18.61
N HIS A 125 -7.30 2.58 -18.01
CA HIS A 125 -8.08 3.26 -16.97
C HIS A 125 -7.34 3.29 -15.63
N LEU A 126 -7.80 4.14 -14.73
CA LEU A 126 -7.33 4.24 -13.35
C LEU A 126 -8.49 3.85 -12.41
N LEU A 127 -8.26 2.80 -11.59
CA LEU A 127 -9.15 2.37 -10.50
C LEU A 127 -8.53 2.84 -9.18
N TYR A 128 -9.28 3.55 -8.33
CA TYR A 128 -8.73 4.10 -7.09
C TYR A 128 -9.75 4.21 -5.97
N ALA A 129 -9.24 4.26 -4.73
CA ALA A 129 -10.05 4.50 -3.54
C ALA A 129 -10.17 6.01 -3.29
N ALA A 130 -11.39 6.46 -3.08
CA ALA A 130 -11.76 7.81 -2.67
C ALA A 130 -12.73 7.75 -1.49
N CYS A 131 -13.08 8.88 -0.90
CA CYS A 131 -14.07 8.91 0.17
C CYS A 131 -15.09 10.04 -0.01
N ALA A 132 -16.25 9.85 0.61
CA ALA A 132 -17.29 10.86 0.73
C ALA A 132 -17.99 10.73 2.08
N PRO A 133 -18.66 11.78 2.60
CA PRO A 133 -19.49 11.65 3.78
C PRO A 133 -20.54 10.55 3.60
N VAL A 134 -20.70 9.69 4.60
CA VAL A 134 -21.76 8.68 4.57
C VAL A 134 -23.14 9.32 4.68
N PRO A 135 -24.22 8.67 4.19
CA PRO A 135 -25.58 9.19 4.32
C PRO A 135 -25.98 9.46 5.78
N LEU A 136 -26.90 10.41 5.95
CA LEU A 136 -27.46 10.75 7.26
C LEU A 136 -28.04 9.48 7.94
N GLY A 137 -27.70 9.28 9.21
CA GLY A 137 -28.10 8.11 10.01
C GLY A 137 -27.28 6.84 9.76
N PHE A 138 -26.47 6.76 8.71
CA PHE A 138 -25.64 5.59 8.46
C PHE A 138 -24.58 5.38 9.55
N ALA A 139 -23.91 6.45 9.96
CA ALA A 139 -22.89 6.40 11.00
C ALA A 139 -23.38 5.80 12.32
N GLU A 140 -24.66 6.00 12.66
CA GLU A 140 -25.28 5.46 13.89
C GLU A 140 -25.36 3.93 13.87
N ARG A 141 -25.49 3.33 12.68
CA ARG A 141 -25.56 1.88 12.46
C ARG A 141 -24.18 1.21 12.52
N VAL A 142 -23.09 1.92 12.27
CA VAL A 142 -21.74 1.35 12.28
C VAL A 142 -21.32 1.02 13.71
N PRO A 143 -21.09 -0.26 14.09
CA PRO A 143 -20.67 -0.60 15.45
C PRO A 143 -19.17 -0.32 15.70
N GLY A 144 -18.82 -0.23 16.98
CA GLY A 144 -17.42 -0.15 17.42
C GLY A 144 -16.75 1.19 17.19
N GLY A 145 -15.42 1.20 17.26
CA GLY A 145 -14.60 2.39 17.18
C GLY A 145 -14.68 3.30 18.39
N THR A 146 -13.82 4.32 18.46
CA THR A 146 -13.93 5.42 19.44
C THR A 146 -14.93 6.45 18.93
N SER A 147 -15.69 7.10 19.82
CA SER A 147 -16.72 8.07 19.43
C SER A 147 -16.12 9.21 18.61
N LEU A 148 -16.89 9.66 17.62
CA LEU A 148 -16.69 10.93 16.95
C LEU A 148 -17.00 12.08 17.94
N GLY A 149 -16.31 13.21 17.79
CA GLY A 149 -16.74 14.48 18.40
C GLY A 149 -18.11 14.88 17.85
N ALA A 150 -18.78 15.80 18.54
CA ALA A 150 -20.15 16.21 18.19
C ALA A 150 -20.30 16.80 16.77
N ASP A 151 -19.22 17.37 16.23
CA ASP A 151 -19.19 18.03 14.92
C ASP A 151 -18.40 17.23 13.88
N GLU A 152 -17.98 16.00 14.19
CA GLU A 152 -17.18 15.18 13.25
C GLU A 152 -18.07 14.34 12.32
N VAL A 153 -17.72 14.32 11.07
CA VAL A 153 -18.39 13.58 10.01
C VAL A 153 -17.69 12.24 9.80
N MET A 154 -18.45 11.15 9.68
CA MET A 154 -17.92 9.87 9.19
C MET A 154 -17.87 9.90 7.66
N TYR A 155 -16.70 9.52 7.12
CA TYR A 155 -16.52 9.27 5.70
C TYR A 155 -16.65 7.79 5.39
N GLY A 156 -17.08 7.47 4.19
CA GLY A 156 -17.13 6.10 3.68
C GLY A 156 -16.34 5.97 2.39
N ASP A 157 -15.89 4.76 2.11
CA ASP A 157 -15.14 4.48 0.89
C ASP A 157 -16.00 4.54 -0.36
N VAL A 158 -15.43 5.15 -1.40
CA VAL A 158 -15.92 5.15 -2.77
C VAL A 158 -14.82 4.66 -3.68
N ILE A 159 -15.04 3.55 -4.36
CA ILE A 159 -14.07 3.05 -5.34
C ILE A 159 -14.51 3.54 -6.71
N ARG A 160 -13.61 4.22 -7.42
CA ARG A 160 -13.86 4.84 -8.71
C ARG A 160 -12.96 4.29 -9.80
N GLU A 161 -13.50 4.16 -10.99
CA GLU A 161 -12.72 3.96 -12.20
C GLU A 161 -12.97 5.10 -13.17
N VAL A 162 -11.89 5.67 -13.68
CA VAL A 162 -11.93 6.73 -14.70
C VAL A 162 -11.18 6.29 -15.95
N ASP A 163 -11.68 6.73 -17.11
CA ASP A 163 -10.99 6.53 -18.39
C ASP A 163 -9.88 7.59 -18.60
N ARG A 164 -9.16 7.48 -19.72
CA ARG A 164 -8.05 8.39 -20.07
C ARG A 164 -8.48 9.84 -20.30
N THR A 165 -9.77 10.11 -20.46
CA THR A 165 -10.32 11.46 -20.54
C THR A 165 -10.70 12.05 -19.19
N GLY A 166 -10.58 11.26 -18.11
CA GLY A 166 -10.99 11.62 -16.75
C GLY A 166 -12.48 11.41 -16.49
N ARG A 167 -13.20 10.76 -17.43
CA ARG A 167 -14.63 10.46 -17.25
C ARG A 167 -14.81 9.26 -16.33
N LEU A 168 -15.68 9.39 -15.33
CA LEU A 168 -16.09 8.30 -14.44
C LEU A 168 -16.82 7.21 -15.26
N VAL A 169 -16.32 5.97 -15.20
CA VAL A 169 -16.88 4.82 -15.91
C VAL A 169 -17.46 3.76 -14.98
N TRP A 170 -17.04 3.76 -13.71
CA TRP A 170 -17.57 2.89 -12.69
C TRP A 170 -17.37 3.50 -11.29
N GLU A 171 -18.36 3.33 -10.42
CA GLU A 171 -18.32 3.76 -9.02
C GLU A 171 -18.99 2.71 -8.13
N TRP A 172 -18.39 2.45 -6.98
CA TRP A 172 -18.91 1.58 -5.94
C TRP A 172 -18.77 2.27 -4.58
N LYS A 173 -19.86 2.34 -3.83
CA LYS A 173 -19.87 3.00 -2.52
C LYS A 173 -20.11 1.98 -1.43
N ALA A 174 -19.22 1.93 -0.43
CA ALA A 174 -19.28 0.93 0.62
C ALA A 174 -20.65 0.87 1.31
N TRP A 175 -21.27 2.00 1.59
CA TRP A 175 -22.57 2.08 2.27
C TRP A 175 -23.78 1.69 1.44
N GLU A 176 -23.62 1.48 0.14
CA GLU A 176 -24.70 0.98 -0.74
C GLU A 176 -24.66 -0.55 -0.89
N HIS A 177 -23.56 -1.19 -0.46
CA HIS A 177 -23.29 -2.61 -0.72
C HIS A 177 -22.91 -3.44 0.50
N LEU A 178 -22.52 -2.79 1.60
CA LEU A 178 -22.14 -3.48 2.85
C LEU A 178 -23.11 -3.13 3.96
N GLU A 179 -23.54 -4.14 4.72
CA GLU A 179 -24.28 -3.94 5.95
C GLU A 179 -23.29 -3.52 7.06
N PRO A 180 -23.42 -2.32 7.64
CA PRO A 180 -22.43 -1.80 8.57
C PRO A 180 -22.29 -2.64 9.83
N GLU A 181 -23.33 -3.35 10.24
CA GLU A 181 -23.35 -4.23 11.40
C GLU A 181 -22.39 -5.43 11.26
N ASP A 182 -22.13 -5.86 10.02
CA ASP A 182 -21.22 -6.98 9.73
C ASP A 182 -19.74 -6.53 9.69
N PHE A 183 -19.49 -5.21 9.65
CA PHE A 183 -18.15 -4.62 9.55
C PHE A 183 -17.87 -3.64 10.70
N PRO A 184 -17.82 -4.10 11.96
CA PRO A 184 -17.55 -3.22 13.10
C PRO A 184 -16.15 -2.62 13.05
N ILE A 185 -16.05 -1.33 13.37
CA ILE A 185 -14.75 -0.68 13.53
C ILE A 185 -14.07 -1.23 14.79
N HIS A 186 -12.79 -1.62 14.67
CA HIS A 186 -12.03 -2.07 15.83
C HIS A 186 -11.94 -0.93 16.89
N PRO A 187 -12.12 -1.23 18.20
CA PRO A 187 -12.14 -0.20 19.27
C PRO A 187 -10.90 0.70 19.34
N GLY A 188 -9.77 0.29 18.77
CA GLY A 188 -8.55 1.09 18.70
C GLY A 188 -8.55 2.19 17.62
N PHE A 189 -9.61 2.29 16.79
CA PHE A 189 -9.71 3.30 15.74
C PHE A 189 -10.82 4.32 16.00
N GLY A 190 -10.61 5.54 15.50
CA GLY A 190 -11.65 6.56 15.43
C GLY A 190 -12.69 6.22 14.36
N ARG A 191 -13.91 6.70 14.56
CA ARG A 191 -15.06 6.49 13.66
C ARG A 191 -15.10 7.44 12.48
N TYR A 192 -14.01 8.08 12.13
CA TYR A 192 -13.95 9.09 11.07
C TYR A 192 -14.02 8.49 9.64
N HIS A 193 -13.69 7.19 9.45
CA HIS A 193 -13.70 6.55 8.13
C HIS A 193 -14.05 5.07 8.22
N TRP A 194 -15.02 4.64 7.41
CA TRP A 194 -15.54 3.26 7.38
C TRP A 194 -15.72 2.76 5.95
N PRO A 195 -15.36 1.50 5.64
CA PRO A 195 -14.52 0.56 6.43
C PRO A 195 -13.03 0.86 6.30
N LEU A 196 -12.65 1.87 5.58
CA LEU A 196 -11.33 2.38 5.21
C LEU A 196 -10.54 1.38 4.35
N VAL A 197 -10.81 1.42 3.04
CA VAL A 197 -10.09 0.63 2.05
C VAL A 197 -8.67 1.17 1.90
N ASN A 198 -7.67 0.37 2.26
CA ASN A 198 -6.26 0.76 2.24
C ASN A 198 -5.40 0.01 1.22
N GLY A 199 -6.02 -0.85 0.43
CA GLY A 199 -5.35 -1.59 -0.64
C GLY A 199 -6.36 -2.15 -1.63
N LEU A 200 -6.01 -2.12 -2.90
CA LEU A 200 -6.78 -2.61 -4.02
C LEU A 200 -6.01 -3.70 -4.77
N GLY A 201 -6.72 -4.69 -5.29
CA GLY A 201 -6.19 -5.67 -6.23
C GLY A 201 -7.22 -5.97 -7.31
N LEU A 202 -6.78 -6.33 -8.50
CA LEU A 202 -7.69 -6.70 -9.58
C LEU A 202 -7.42 -8.13 -10.02
N VAL A 203 -8.41 -9.00 -9.87
CA VAL A 203 -8.40 -10.37 -10.39
C VAL A 203 -8.74 -10.34 -11.89
N ALA A 204 -8.22 -11.30 -12.64
CA ALA A 204 -8.42 -11.38 -14.10
C ALA A 204 -9.90 -11.50 -14.52
N ASP A 205 -10.77 -11.99 -13.66
CA ASP A 205 -12.21 -12.11 -13.90
C ASP A 205 -13.00 -10.81 -13.63
N GLY A 206 -12.32 -9.71 -13.32
CA GLY A 206 -12.91 -8.42 -13.00
C GLY A 206 -13.30 -8.23 -11.54
N THR A 207 -12.92 -9.16 -10.64
CA THR A 207 -13.10 -8.96 -9.19
C THR A 207 -12.14 -7.92 -8.67
N VAL A 208 -12.67 -6.95 -7.94
CA VAL A 208 -11.88 -5.95 -7.21
C VAL A 208 -11.68 -6.42 -5.78
N LEU A 209 -10.44 -6.74 -5.41
CA LEU A 209 -10.08 -7.01 -4.02
C LEU A 209 -9.92 -5.70 -3.27
N MET A 210 -10.45 -5.61 -2.07
CA MET A 210 -10.39 -4.44 -1.19
C MET A 210 -9.95 -4.88 0.20
N SER A 211 -8.85 -4.33 0.67
CA SER A 211 -8.37 -4.52 2.05
C SER A 211 -9.02 -3.49 2.95
N LEU A 212 -9.76 -3.94 3.97
CA LEU A 212 -10.54 -3.11 4.90
C LEU A 212 -9.73 -2.87 6.18
N ARG A 213 -9.24 -1.65 6.37
CA ARG A 213 -8.27 -1.35 7.44
C ARG A 213 -8.90 -1.28 8.83
N THR A 214 -9.96 -0.50 9.01
CA THR A 214 -10.52 -0.22 10.34
C THR A 214 -11.39 -1.35 10.88
N THR A 215 -11.90 -2.19 9.99
CA THR A 215 -12.74 -3.34 10.32
C THR A 215 -11.96 -4.66 10.25
N SER A 216 -10.79 -4.65 9.63
CA SER A 216 -10.03 -5.82 9.18
C SER A 216 -10.78 -6.68 8.16
N GLY A 217 -10.05 -7.55 7.48
CA GLY A 217 -10.62 -8.41 6.42
C GLY A 217 -10.35 -7.89 5.01
N ILE A 218 -10.55 -8.79 4.06
CA ILE A 218 -10.42 -8.50 2.62
C ILE A 218 -11.71 -8.96 1.95
N ILE A 219 -12.33 -8.08 1.16
CA ILE A 219 -13.48 -8.44 0.33
C ILE A 219 -13.10 -8.46 -1.14
N GLY A 220 -13.78 -9.30 -1.91
CA GLY A 220 -13.75 -9.30 -3.36
C GLY A 220 -15.10 -8.92 -3.92
N VAL A 221 -15.15 -7.82 -4.66
CA VAL A 221 -16.37 -7.28 -5.27
C VAL A 221 -16.39 -7.63 -6.75
N ASP A 222 -17.47 -8.26 -7.20
CA ASP A 222 -17.74 -8.43 -8.62
C ASP A 222 -18.11 -7.07 -9.24
N LYS A 223 -17.27 -6.60 -10.12
CA LYS A 223 -17.40 -5.26 -10.69
C LYS A 223 -18.68 -5.07 -11.50
N ALA A 224 -19.18 -6.12 -12.14
CA ALA A 224 -20.37 -6.03 -12.98
C ALA A 224 -21.67 -5.89 -12.17
N SER A 225 -21.76 -6.58 -11.02
CA SER A 225 -22.95 -6.58 -10.16
C SER A 225 -22.82 -5.68 -8.93
N GLY A 226 -21.61 -5.25 -8.56
CA GLY A 226 -21.32 -4.54 -7.32
C GLY A 226 -21.39 -5.42 -6.06
N ARG A 227 -21.62 -6.73 -6.19
CA ARG A 227 -21.83 -7.64 -5.05
C ARG A 227 -20.50 -8.17 -4.52
N VAL A 228 -20.43 -8.30 -3.19
CA VAL A 228 -19.36 -9.05 -2.53
C VAL A 228 -19.53 -10.53 -2.84
N LYS A 229 -18.49 -11.16 -3.42
CA LYS A 229 -18.48 -12.61 -3.72
C LYS A 229 -17.41 -13.37 -2.96
N LEU A 230 -16.55 -12.66 -2.23
CA LEU A 230 -15.49 -13.25 -1.43
C LEU A 230 -15.28 -12.39 -0.19
N HIS A 231 -15.01 -13.04 0.97
CA HIS A 231 -14.70 -12.34 2.21
C HIS A 231 -13.68 -13.15 3.03
N ILE A 232 -12.45 -12.66 3.14
CA ILE A 232 -11.46 -13.18 4.09
C ILE A 232 -11.70 -12.43 5.42
N PRO A 233 -12.11 -13.11 6.49
CA PRO A 233 -12.60 -12.45 7.70
C PRO A 233 -11.47 -11.91 8.61
N PRO A 234 -11.80 -11.06 9.60
CA PRO A 234 -10.84 -10.52 10.57
C PRO A 234 -10.24 -11.57 11.52
N SER A 235 -10.76 -12.79 11.54
CA SER A 235 -10.14 -13.93 12.24
C SER A 235 -8.86 -14.44 11.55
N VAL A 236 -8.70 -14.17 10.26
CA VAL A 236 -7.54 -14.59 9.44
C VAL A 236 -6.49 -13.50 9.35
N VAL A 237 -6.92 -12.24 9.12
CA VAL A 237 -6.04 -11.09 8.92
C VAL A 237 -6.39 -9.97 9.90
N SER A 238 -5.41 -9.13 10.23
CA SER A 238 -5.61 -8.02 11.16
C SER A 238 -4.91 -6.76 10.67
N HIS A 239 -5.70 -5.74 10.31
CA HIS A 239 -5.21 -4.42 9.89
C HIS A 239 -4.30 -4.49 8.65
N GLN A 240 -4.57 -5.44 7.79
CA GLN A 240 -3.75 -5.83 6.63
C GLN A 240 -3.71 -4.74 5.54
N HIS A 241 -2.77 -4.88 4.60
CA HIS A 241 -2.57 -4.03 3.42
C HIS A 241 -2.28 -4.86 2.17
N ALA A 242 -2.39 -4.24 1.00
CA ALA A 242 -1.97 -4.76 -0.29
C ALA A 242 -2.47 -6.19 -0.59
N PRO A 243 -3.76 -6.37 -0.91
CA PRO A 243 -4.32 -7.65 -1.34
C PRO A 243 -3.93 -7.91 -2.80
N VAL A 244 -2.93 -8.77 -3.03
CA VAL A 244 -2.41 -9.09 -4.36
C VAL A 244 -2.98 -10.42 -4.83
N PRO A 245 -3.76 -10.47 -5.92
CA PRO A 245 -4.22 -11.75 -6.47
C PRO A 245 -3.05 -12.52 -7.08
N LEU A 246 -2.96 -13.81 -6.79
CA LEU A 246 -1.99 -14.73 -7.37
C LEU A 246 -2.60 -15.55 -8.51
N ALA A 247 -1.75 -16.06 -9.42
CA ALA A 247 -2.18 -16.84 -10.58
C ALA A 247 -2.89 -18.16 -10.21
N ASN A 248 -2.63 -18.70 -9.02
CA ASN A 248 -3.29 -19.89 -8.48
C ASN A 248 -4.68 -19.59 -7.86
N GLY A 249 -5.14 -18.34 -7.89
CA GLY A 249 -6.41 -17.91 -7.31
C GLY A 249 -6.33 -17.51 -5.83
N HIS A 250 -5.18 -17.66 -5.18
CA HIS A 250 -4.97 -17.20 -3.81
C HIS A 250 -4.78 -15.69 -3.73
N VAL A 251 -4.85 -15.15 -2.52
CA VAL A 251 -4.57 -13.74 -2.20
C VAL A 251 -3.30 -13.67 -1.35
N LEU A 252 -2.30 -12.95 -1.83
CA LEU A 252 -1.12 -12.58 -1.05
C LEU A 252 -1.39 -11.24 -0.37
N THR A 253 -1.11 -11.11 0.93
CA THR A 253 -1.36 -9.86 1.67
C THR A 253 -0.32 -9.63 2.76
N PHE A 254 -0.09 -8.36 3.08
CA PHE A 254 0.72 -7.94 4.21
C PHE A 254 -0.19 -7.79 5.44
N ASP A 255 -0.12 -8.74 6.36
CA ASP A 255 -0.90 -8.75 7.60
C ASP A 255 -0.13 -8.00 8.71
N ASN A 256 -0.46 -6.73 8.92
CA ASN A 256 0.23 -5.87 9.90
C ASN A 256 0.13 -6.39 11.33
N GLY A 257 -0.98 -7.02 11.68
CA GLY A 257 -1.15 -7.70 12.95
C GLY A 257 -1.41 -6.76 14.15
N ASN A 258 -1.78 -5.51 13.88
CA ASN A 258 -2.27 -4.62 14.93
C ASN A 258 -3.54 -5.21 15.52
N PHE A 259 -3.59 -5.29 16.85
CA PHE A 259 -4.77 -5.80 17.58
C PHE A 259 -5.16 -7.25 17.22
N ARG A 260 -4.22 -8.06 16.71
CA ARG A 260 -4.49 -9.48 16.42
C ARG A 260 -4.93 -10.20 17.69
N GLN A 261 -6.12 -10.82 17.62
CA GLN A 261 -6.66 -11.56 18.75
C GLN A 261 -5.74 -12.71 19.16
N GLY A 262 -5.60 -12.92 20.47
CA GLY A 262 -4.78 -14.00 21.03
C GLY A 262 -3.27 -13.76 21.02
N SER A 263 -2.81 -12.61 20.51
CA SER A 263 -1.39 -12.22 20.56
C SER A 263 -1.16 -11.10 21.58
N HIS A 264 -0.16 -11.28 22.45
CA HIS A 264 0.30 -10.24 23.37
C HIS A 264 1.43 -9.39 22.81
N VAL A 265 1.96 -9.76 21.63
CA VAL A 265 3.04 -9.07 20.95
C VAL A 265 2.55 -8.65 19.56
N ALA A 266 2.77 -7.38 19.22
CA ALA A 266 2.49 -6.91 17.87
C ALA A 266 3.60 -7.37 16.92
N PHE A 267 3.23 -8.05 15.82
CA PHE A 267 4.13 -8.46 14.76
C PHE A 267 3.39 -8.59 13.43
N SER A 268 4.11 -8.37 12.34
CA SER A 268 3.57 -8.52 10.99
C SER A 268 3.82 -9.91 10.42
N ARG A 269 3.01 -10.29 9.46
CA ARG A 269 3.18 -11.50 8.64
C ARG A 269 2.94 -11.14 7.17
N VAL A 270 3.46 -11.95 6.28
CA VAL A 270 2.98 -12.02 4.90
C VAL A 270 2.24 -13.34 4.75
N LEU A 271 1.03 -13.30 4.19
CA LEU A 271 0.16 -14.46 4.08
C LEU A 271 -0.25 -14.69 2.62
N GLU A 272 -0.17 -15.94 2.18
CA GLU A 272 -0.87 -16.44 1.00
C GLU A 272 -2.08 -17.23 1.47
N ILE A 273 -3.27 -16.80 1.10
CA ILE A 273 -4.55 -17.29 1.63
C ILE A 273 -5.39 -17.81 0.47
N ASP A 274 -5.94 -19.02 0.61
CA ASP A 274 -7.04 -19.47 -0.21
C ASP A 274 -8.30 -18.69 0.18
N PRO A 275 -8.86 -17.87 -0.72
CA PRO A 275 -9.99 -17.00 -0.36
C PRO A 275 -11.31 -17.73 -0.17
N VAL A 276 -11.39 -19.03 -0.50
CA VAL A 276 -12.60 -19.86 -0.35
C VAL A 276 -12.59 -20.64 0.96
N SER A 277 -11.50 -21.35 1.23
CA SER A 277 -11.34 -22.15 2.46
C SER A 277 -10.85 -21.31 3.64
N HIS A 278 -10.25 -20.15 3.40
CA HIS A 278 -9.54 -19.31 4.35
C HIS A 278 -8.27 -19.97 4.94
N GLU A 279 -7.80 -21.05 4.34
CA GLU A 279 -6.57 -21.70 4.73
C GLU A 279 -5.35 -20.84 4.33
N ILE A 280 -4.36 -20.78 5.21
CA ILE A 280 -3.08 -20.13 4.94
C ILE A 280 -2.19 -21.15 4.24
N ALA A 281 -2.05 -21.00 2.92
CA ALA A 281 -1.22 -21.87 2.09
C ALA A 281 0.27 -21.62 2.29
N TRP A 282 0.65 -20.37 2.60
CA TRP A 282 2.03 -19.99 2.92
C TRP A 282 2.03 -18.76 3.82
N SER A 283 3.05 -18.68 4.69
CA SER A 283 3.25 -17.49 5.51
C SER A 283 4.73 -17.22 5.75
N TYR A 284 5.04 -15.94 5.90
CA TYR A 284 6.32 -15.49 6.43
C TYR A 284 6.11 -14.66 7.69
N GLN A 285 6.88 -14.94 8.70
CA GLN A 285 7.11 -14.13 9.89
C GLN A 285 8.56 -14.31 10.32
N ASP A 286 9.15 -13.34 11.01
CA ASP A 286 10.51 -13.47 11.53
C ASP A 286 10.54 -14.47 12.69
N GLU A 287 11.63 -15.20 12.87
CA GLU A 287 11.83 -16.11 14.03
C GLU A 287 11.68 -15.36 15.35
N MET A 288 12.27 -14.17 15.42
CA MET A 288 12.00 -13.22 16.50
C MET A 288 10.80 -12.35 16.06
N VAL A 289 9.58 -12.80 16.34
CA VAL A 289 8.35 -12.27 15.77
C VAL A 289 8.24 -10.74 15.82
N ASN A 290 8.68 -10.09 16.89
CA ASN A 290 8.69 -8.64 17.04
C ASN A 290 9.83 -7.93 16.27
N ALA A 291 10.70 -8.68 15.60
CA ALA A 291 11.72 -8.12 14.72
C ALA A 291 11.17 -7.75 13.33
N PHE A 292 10.00 -8.25 12.97
CA PHE A 292 9.27 -7.89 11.76
C PHE A 292 7.92 -7.29 12.14
N TYR A 293 7.85 -5.96 12.12
CA TYR A 293 6.62 -5.25 12.47
C TYR A 293 6.56 -3.87 11.84
N THR A 294 5.49 -3.63 11.08
CA THR A 294 5.07 -2.30 10.68
C THR A 294 3.58 -2.12 10.99
N ALA A 295 3.26 -1.10 11.79
CA ALA A 295 1.90 -0.85 12.26
C ALA A 295 0.95 -0.36 11.15
N PHE A 296 1.49 0.05 10.00
CA PHE A 296 0.76 0.64 8.88
C PHE A 296 1.53 0.48 7.57
N MET A 297 0.82 0.49 6.46
CA MET A 297 1.37 0.24 5.13
C MET A 297 1.98 -1.17 5.01
N GLY A 298 2.76 -1.43 4.01
CA GLY A 298 3.35 -2.73 3.74
C GLY A 298 2.81 -3.38 2.49
N SER A 299 3.67 -4.12 1.81
CA SER A 299 3.27 -4.90 0.65
C SER A 299 4.11 -6.16 0.50
N ALA A 300 3.62 -7.10 -0.28
CA ALA A 300 4.36 -8.27 -0.70
C ALA A 300 4.10 -8.57 -2.17
N GLN A 301 5.11 -9.08 -2.86
CA GLN A 301 5.02 -9.47 -4.25
C GLN A 301 5.66 -10.85 -4.42
N ARG A 302 4.91 -11.82 -4.98
CA ARG A 302 5.48 -13.09 -5.40
C ARG A 302 6.31 -12.85 -6.66
N LEU A 303 7.59 -13.23 -6.61
CA LEU A 303 8.53 -13.06 -7.69
C LEU A 303 8.54 -14.30 -8.62
N TRP A 304 9.14 -14.13 -9.80
CA TRP A 304 9.21 -15.13 -10.87
C TRP A 304 10.04 -16.39 -10.54
N ASN A 305 10.92 -16.32 -9.54
CA ASN A 305 11.67 -17.47 -9.02
C ASN A 305 10.98 -18.17 -7.85
N GLY A 306 9.77 -17.72 -7.46
CA GLY A 306 9.00 -18.26 -6.34
C GLY A 306 9.29 -17.58 -5.00
N ASN A 307 10.30 -16.72 -4.90
CA ASN A 307 10.57 -15.91 -3.72
C ASN A 307 9.48 -14.84 -3.52
N THR A 308 9.48 -14.21 -2.36
CA THR A 308 8.58 -13.11 -2.05
C THR A 308 9.37 -11.86 -1.70
N HIS A 309 9.18 -10.78 -2.46
CA HIS A 309 9.65 -9.43 -2.11
C HIS A 309 8.70 -8.81 -1.11
N ILE A 310 9.24 -8.28 -0.01
CA ILE A 310 8.47 -7.75 1.11
C ILE A 310 8.91 -6.31 1.40
N THR A 311 7.94 -5.42 1.60
CA THR A 311 8.14 -4.03 1.98
C THR A 311 7.69 -3.83 3.43
N GLU A 312 8.64 -3.70 4.36
CA GLU A 312 8.38 -3.27 5.74
C GLU A 312 8.41 -1.75 5.80
N SER A 313 7.25 -1.16 5.47
CA SER A 313 7.11 0.23 5.02
C SER A 313 7.52 1.31 6.01
N ALA A 314 7.14 1.17 7.29
CA ALA A 314 7.36 2.21 8.29
C ALA A 314 8.84 2.48 8.57
N THR A 315 9.69 1.50 8.30
CA THR A 315 11.13 1.53 8.58
C THR A 315 11.99 1.55 7.32
N GLY A 316 11.35 1.61 6.14
CA GLY A 316 12.03 1.61 4.86
C GLY A 316 12.89 0.36 4.62
N ARG A 317 12.51 -0.78 5.20
CA ARG A 317 13.19 -2.07 4.98
C ARG A 317 12.52 -2.82 3.85
N LEU A 318 13.29 -3.17 2.83
CA LEU A 318 12.90 -4.03 1.73
C LEU A 318 13.69 -5.33 1.82
N PHE A 319 13.03 -6.46 1.65
CA PHE A 319 13.76 -7.73 1.67
C PHE A 319 13.06 -8.80 0.82
N GLU A 320 13.81 -9.82 0.45
CA GLU A 320 13.33 -10.95 -0.33
C GLU A 320 13.55 -12.23 0.47
N VAL A 321 12.51 -13.05 0.53
CA VAL A 321 12.57 -14.35 1.20
C VAL A 321 12.28 -15.49 0.25
N THR A 322 12.95 -16.63 0.46
CA THR A 322 12.65 -17.87 -0.25
C THR A 322 11.28 -18.44 0.18
N PRO A 323 10.72 -19.43 -0.54
CA PRO A 323 9.51 -20.14 -0.09
C PRO A 323 9.68 -20.78 1.31
N GLN A 324 10.92 -21.08 1.74
CA GLN A 324 11.24 -21.63 3.06
C GLN A 324 11.39 -20.56 4.14
N GLY A 325 11.31 -19.26 3.77
CA GLY A 325 11.41 -18.12 4.70
C GLY A 325 12.84 -17.62 4.94
N GLU A 326 13.83 -18.08 4.16
CA GLU A 326 15.20 -17.58 4.25
C GLU A 326 15.33 -16.21 3.60
N VAL A 327 15.89 -15.22 4.30
CA VAL A 327 16.17 -13.87 3.76
C VAL A 327 17.39 -13.95 2.85
N VAL A 328 17.21 -13.65 1.57
CA VAL A 328 18.26 -13.73 0.53
C VAL A 328 18.67 -12.38 -0.04
N TRP A 329 17.90 -11.33 0.23
CA TRP A 329 18.26 -9.95 -0.09
C TRP A 329 17.62 -9.01 0.92
N GLU A 330 18.35 -7.98 1.36
CA GLU A 330 17.86 -6.98 2.29
C GLU A 330 18.45 -5.61 1.95
N PHE A 331 17.59 -4.60 1.90
CA PHE A 331 17.94 -3.21 1.61
C PHE A 331 17.20 -2.26 2.55
N ILE A 332 17.92 -1.30 3.12
CA ILE A 332 17.33 -0.23 3.93
C ILE A 332 17.41 1.07 3.15
N LEU A 333 16.27 1.74 2.97
CA LEU A 333 16.19 2.99 2.24
C LEU A 333 17.11 4.06 2.87
N PRO A 334 18.05 4.65 2.11
CA PRO A 334 18.94 5.69 2.62
C PRO A 334 18.33 7.09 2.57
N TRP A 335 17.15 7.26 1.95
CA TRP A 335 16.51 8.55 1.71
C TRP A 335 15.61 8.93 2.88
N PHE A 336 16.18 9.63 3.86
CA PHE A 336 15.45 10.17 5.01
C PHE A 336 15.03 11.62 4.75
N GLY A 337 13.77 11.92 4.99
CA GLY A 337 13.21 13.28 4.90
C GLY A 337 12.13 13.54 5.93
N GLU A 338 11.67 14.77 6.01
CA GLU A 338 10.50 15.17 6.78
C GLU A 338 9.34 15.43 5.83
N TYR A 339 8.11 15.19 6.29
CA TYR A 339 6.95 15.61 5.50
C TYR A 339 6.95 17.13 5.33
N PRO A 340 6.75 17.66 4.11
CA PRO A 340 6.80 19.11 3.86
C PRO A 340 5.61 19.85 4.48
N ASP A 341 4.45 19.20 4.58
CA ASP A 341 3.24 19.80 5.14
C ASP A 341 3.16 19.63 6.67
N ALA A 342 2.68 20.68 7.34
CA ALA A 342 2.65 20.73 8.80
C ALA A 342 1.67 19.72 9.41
N ALA A 343 0.57 19.42 8.71
CA ALA A 343 -0.43 18.45 9.18
C ALA A 343 0.16 17.03 9.17
N ALA A 344 0.84 16.64 8.09
CA ALA A 344 1.51 15.35 8.00
C ALA A 344 2.65 15.22 9.04
N ARG A 345 3.42 16.29 9.30
CA ARG A 345 4.45 16.28 10.36
C ARG A 345 3.88 16.08 11.76
N ARG A 346 2.65 16.51 12.05
CA ARG A 346 2.02 16.21 13.36
C ARG A 346 1.75 14.73 13.55
N THR A 347 1.40 14.03 12.47
CA THR A 347 1.09 12.60 12.49
C THR A 347 2.34 11.74 12.33
N GLY A 348 3.29 12.15 11.47
CA GLY A 348 4.58 11.51 11.22
C GLY A 348 5.75 12.46 11.51
N PRO A 349 6.10 12.68 12.78
CA PRO A 349 7.15 13.63 13.16
C PRO A 349 8.55 13.09 12.89
N GLY A 350 9.48 14.01 12.64
CA GLY A 350 10.90 13.69 12.47
C GLY A 350 11.26 13.23 11.04
N ARG A 351 12.49 12.74 10.92
CA ARG A 351 13.02 12.24 9.64
C ARG A 351 12.66 10.77 9.46
N LEU A 352 12.00 10.47 8.37
CA LEU A 352 11.45 9.15 8.03
C LEU A 352 11.97 8.71 6.66
N ASN A 353 12.15 7.41 6.48
CA ASN A 353 12.43 6.77 5.20
C ASN A 353 11.26 5.87 4.75
N THR A 354 10.05 6.26 5.10
CA THR A 354 8.83 5.50 4.82
C THR A 354 8.52 5.42 3.33
N VAL A 355 8.01 4.28 2.94
CA VAL A 355 7.49 4.01 1.58
C VAL A 355 6.16 3.27 1.72
N PHE A 356 5.20 3.51 0.81
CA PHE A 356 3.89 2.84 0.91
C PHE A 356 3.97 1.39 0.44
N GLN A 357 4.43 1.19 -0.81
CA GLN A 357 4.63 -0.10 -1.46
C GLN A 357 5.85 -0.01 -2.37
N THR A 358 6.50 -1.14 -2.61
CA THR A 358 7.58 -1.27 -3.61
C THR A 358 7.35 -2.50 -4.48
N TRP A 359 7.79 -2.42 -5.72
CA TRP A 359 7.59 -3.47 -6.71
C TRP A 359 8.92 -3.81 -7.39
N ARG A 360 9.16 -5.10 -7.61
CA ARG A 360 10.33 -5.57 -8.33
C ARG A 360 9.98 -5.93 -9.76
N TYR A 361 10.84 -5.55 -10.70
CA TYR A 361 10.67 -5.72 -12.14
C TYR A 361 11.83 -6.48 -12.74
N GLN A 362 11.54 -7.35 -13.72
CA GLN A 362 12.57 -7.99 -14.55
C GLN A 362 13.14 -6.96 -15.55
N ALA A 363 14.37 -7.19 -16.01
CA ALA A 363 15.02 -6.30 -16.97
C ALA A 363 14.22 -6.15 -18.29
N GLU A 364 13.55 -7.21 -18.69
CA GLU A 364 12.70 -7.26 -19.91
C GLU A 364 11.50 -6.31 -19.83
N GLN A 365 11.04 -5.99 -18.62
CA GLN A 365 9.96 -5.03 -18.39
C GLN A 365 10.45 -3.56 -18.47
N LEU A 366 11.76 -3.36 -18.58
CA LEU A 366 12.43 -2.06 -18.58
C LEU A 366 13.34 -1.88 -19.82
N PRO A 367 12.81 -2.05 -21.06
CA PRO A 367 13.64 -2.12 -22.27
C PRO A 367 14.40 -0.82 -22.55
N TRP A 368 13.98 0.28 -21.96
CA TRP A 368 14.62 1.59 -22.08
C TRP A 368 15.85 1.75 -21.17
N LEU A 369 16.03 0.89 -20.16
CA LEU A 369 17.16 0.94 -19.22
C LEU A 369 18.45 0.38 -19.84
N SER A 370 18.33 -0.45 -20.87
CA SER A 370 19.45 -1.12 -21.53
C SER A 370 20.05 -0.33 -22.71
N ARG A 371 19.66 0.96 -22.87
CA ARG A 371 20.11 1.80 -23.97
C ARG A 371 21.10 2.88 -23.55
#